data_f45f9a094b6bca597d0ec9c191703b6d
#
_entry.id   f45f9a094b6bca597d0ec9c191703b6d
#
_cell.length_a   1.000
_cell.length_b   1.000
_cell.length_c   1.000
_cell.angle_alpha   90.00
_cell.angle_beta   90.00
_cell.angle_gamma   90.00
#
_symmetry.space_group_name_H-M   'P 1'
#
loop_
_entity.id
_entity.type
_entity.pdbx_description
1 polymer ?
#
loop_
_entity_poly.entity_id
_entity_poly.type
_entity_poly.pdbx_seq_one_letter_code
_entity_poly.pdbx_strand_id
1 'polypeptide(L)'
;LILVAAGDPTLESRYFPNHSLLSPIVTALEKAGIQRIDGSIRVEGALPGVNIPGSWTWEDVSNYYAALYLPFNYRDNTCFYHFQTGVAGTPAKLKEIVPALPGVKIVNEVTAAVGNRDDAWVFGGPYSEVLCIRGTLPQNRTLFKVKGAIHRPAEVFVAELTDILKARGITVAKKKIEEQPRTEWLTLTSPELGEIVFHTNKASVNLFAEALGCLVAPADWPE
;
A
#
# COMPACT_ATOMS: atom_id res chain seq x y z
N LEU A 1 -8.40 -17.96 4.22
CA LEU A 1 -8.10 -16.95 5.22
C LEU A 1 -8.74 -15.63 4.81
N ILE A 2 -9.47 -15.01 5.73
CA ILE A 2 -10.12 -13.71 5.49
C ILE A 2 -9.60 -12.74 6.54
N LEU A 3 -9.11 -11.59 6.08
CA LEU A 3 -8.81 -10.44 6.91
C LEU A 3 -9.96 -9.46 6.81
N VAL A 4 -10.57 -9.11 7.93
CA VAL A 4 -11.60 -8.08 8.00
C VAL A 4 -10.94 -6.80 8.51
N ALA A 5 -10.89 -5.79 7.66
CA ALA A 5 -10.28 -4.50 7.97
C ALA A 5 -11.30 -3.55 8.61
N ALA A 6 -10.91 -2.93 9.73
CA ALA A 6 -11.73 -1.98 10.47
C ALA A 6 -11.27 -0.51 10.30
N GLY A 7 -10.51 -0.23 9.23
CA GLY A 7 -10.08 1.13 8.90
C GLY A 7 -8.79 1.60 9.55
N ASP A 8 -8.01 0.71 10.17
CA ASP A 8 -6.70 1.06 10.70
C ASP A 8 -5.74 1.51 9.59
N PRO A 9 -5.24 2.76 9.59
CA PRO A 9 -4.32 3.25 8.58
C PRO A 9 -2.85 2.90 8.88
N THR A 10 -2.56 2.25 10.01
CA THR A 10 -1.20 2.12 10.54
C THR A 10 -0.55 0.76 10.31
N LEU A 11 -1.23 -0.15 9.58
CA LEU A 11 -0.74 -1.50 9.32
C LEU A 11 0.57 -1.48 8.50
N GLU A 12 1.64 -2.06 9.06
CA GLU A 12 3.01 -2.02 8.51
C GLU A 12 3.51 -0.59 8.21
N SER A 13 3.01 0.40 8.93
CA SER A 13 3.41 1.79 8.75
C SER A 13 4.84 2.04 9.24
N ARG A 14 5.59 2.85 8.51
CA ARG A 14 6.92 3.33 8.94
C ARG A 14 6.91 4.17 10.22
N TYR A 15 5.75 4.72 10.59
CA TYR A 15 5.55 5.49 11.81
C TYR A 15 5.29 4.61 13.02
N PHE A 16 4.89 3.36 12.79
CA PHE A 16 4.57 2.37 13.81
C PHE A 16 5.33 1.06 13.57
N PRO A 17 6.68 1.05 13.68
CA PRO A 17 7.51 -0.10 13.27
C PRO A 17 7.25 -1.37 14.08
N ASN A 18 6.61 -1.26 15.24
CA ASN A 18 6.24 -2.40 16.09
C ASN A 18 4.79 -2.88 15.84
N HIS A 19 4.03 -2.19 15.01
CA HIS A 19 2.66 -2.54 14.65
C HIS A 19 2.63 -3.33 13.33
N SER A 20 2.98 -4.62 13.44
CA SER A 20 3.01 -5.52 12.29
C SER A 20 1.69 -6.29 12.15
N LEU A 21 1.24 -6.45 10.93
CA LEU A 21 0.12 -7.32 10.54
C LEU A 21 0.62 -8.71 10.13
N LEU A 22 1.72 -8.77 9.40
CA LEU A 22 2.23 -10.00 8.80
C LEU A 22 2.73 -11.00 9.86
N SER A 23 3.57 -10.53 10.78
CA SER A 23 4.22 -11.37 11.78
C SER A 23 3.24 -12.09 12.71
N PRO A 24 2.22 -11.44 13.30
CA PRO A 24 1.21 -12.12 14.12
C PRO A 24 0.43 -13.19 13.34
N ILE A 25 0.04 -12.91 12.09
CA ILE A 25 -0.69 -13.88 11.27
C ILE A 25 0.15 -15.14 11.03
N VAL A 26 1.41 -14.95 10.60
CA VAL A 26 2.33 -16.08 10.34
C VAL A 26 2.56 -16.90 11.62
N THR A 27 2.85 -16.22 12.73
CA THR A 27 3.08 -16.88 14.02
C THR A 27 1.87 -17.67 14.48
N ALA A 28 0.66 -17.13 14.30
CA ALA A 28 -0.55 -17.80 14.72
C ALA A 28 -0.84 -19.05 13.84
N LEU A 29 -0.59 -18.98 12.53
CA LEU A 29 -0.69 -20.12 11.62
C LEU A 29 0.31 -21.25 12.00
N GLU A 30 1.56 -20.87 12.27
CA GLU A 30 2.60 -21.82 12.71
C GLU A 30 2.23 -22.50 14.03
N LYS A 31 1.79 -21.72 15.04
CA LYS A 31 1.35 -22.25 16.34
C LYS A 31 0.15 -23.19 16.24
N ALA A 32 -0.75 -22.94 15.28
CA ALA A 32 -1.89 -23.79 15.00
C ALA A 32 -1.51 -25.05 14.18
N GLY A 33 -0.24 -25.21 13.78
CA GLY A 33 0.23 -26.32 12.95
C GLY A 33 -0.32 -26.33 11.53
N ILE A 34 -0.79 -25.17 11.02
CA ILE A 34 -1.37 -25.04 9.69
C ILE A 34 -0.24 -25.04 8.66
N GLN A 35 -0.22 -26.06 7.80
CA GLN A 35 0.75 -26.19 6.72
C GLN A 35 0.16 -25.87 5.34
N ARG A 36 -1.16 -25.72 5.28
CA ARG A 36 -1.87 -25.46 4.03
C ARG A 36 -3.14 -24.65 4.28
N ILE A 37 -3.36 -23.67 3.43
CA ILE A 37 -4.61 -22.91 3.32
C ILE A 37 -5.29 -23.35 2.04
N ASP A 38 -6.43 -24.06 2.17
CA ASP A 38 -7.29 -24.36 1.04
C ASP A 38 -8.14 -23.12 0.70
N GLY A 39 -8.12 -22.72 -0.57
CA GLY A 39 -8.81 -21.53 -1.04
C GLY A 39 -7.86 -20.35 -1.23
N SER A 40 -8.29 -19.15 -0.85
CA SER A 40 -7.56 -17.90 -1.06
C SER A 40 -7.37 -17.09 0.22
N ILE A 41 -6.42 -16.18 0.20
CA ILE A 41 -6.35 -15.10 1.17
C ILE A 41 -7.16 -13.94 0.60
N ARG A 42 -8.06 -13.37 1.40
CA ARG A 42 -8.91 -12.24 1.01
C ARG A 42 -8.89 -11.16 2.08
N VAL A 43 -9.00 -9.92 1.64
CA VAL A 43 -9.21 -8.76 2.50
C VAL A 43 -10.61 -8.23 2.25
N GLU A 44 -11.36 -8.02 3.31
CA GLU A 44 -12.68 -7.39 3.29
C GLU A 44 -12.60 -6.12 4.13
N GLY A 45 -13.04 -5.00 3.58
CA GLY A 45 -13.08 -3.72 4.29
C GLY A 45 -14.49 -3.38 4.72
N ALA A 46 -14.63 -2.80 5.91
CA ALA A 46 -15.92 -2.41 6.48
C ALA A 46 -16.33 -0.97 6.16
N LEU A 47 -15.45 -0.19 5.52
CA LEU A 47 -15.66 1.23 5.28
C LEU A 47 -16.14 1.50 3.85
N PRO A 48 -16.89 2.60 3.64
CA PRO A 48 -17.31 3.03 2.32
C PRO A 48 -16.12 3.31 1.40
N GLY A 49 -16.39 3.42 0.13
CA GLY A 49 -15.44 3.48 -0.98
C GLY A 49 -14.36 4.57 -0.91
N VAL A 50 -13.72 4.78 -2.03
CA VAL A 50 -12.62 5.73 -2.16
C VAL A 50 -13.15 7.16 -2.10
N ASN A 51 -12.68 7.95 -1.15
CA ASN A 51 -12.88 9.40 -1.15
C ASN A 51 -11.60 10.10 -1.62
N ILE A 52 -11.71 10.97 -2.60
CA ILE A 52 -10.63 11.83 -3.07
C ILE A 52 -10.94 13.25 -2.62
N PRO A 53 -10.13 13.87 -1.73
CA PRO A 53 -10.35 15.24 -1.32
C PRO A 53 -10.44 16.18 -2.53
N GLY A 54 -11.49 17.00 -2.60
CA GLY A 54 -11.77 17.85 -3.75
C GLY A 54 -10.70 18.90 -4.05
N SER A 55 -9.77 19.13 -3.13
CA SER A 55 -8.61 20.00 -3.30
C SER A 55 -7.42 19.33 -3.99
N TRP A 56 -7.43 17.99 -4.12
CA TRP A 56 -6.34 17.27 -4.76
C TRP A 56 -6.49 17.29 -6.28
N THR A 57 -5.40 17.55 -6.95
CA THR A 57 -5.35 17.50 -8.41
C THR A 57 -5.10 16.09 -8.91
N TRP A 58 -5.36 15.85 -10.19
CA TRP A 58 -5.01 14.56 -10.83
C TRP A 58 -3.53 14.20 -10.68
N GLU A 59 -2.65 15.20 -10.63
CA GLU A 59 -1.21 15.02 -10.46
C GLU A 59 -0.86 14.54 -9.05
N ASP A 60 -1.68 14.84 -8.04
CA ASP A 60 -1.42 14.46 -6.65
C ASP A 60 -1.72 12.99 -6.39
N VAL A 61 -2.85 12.47 -6.88
CA VAL A 61 -3.51 11.23 -6.45
C VAL A 61 -2.62 9.98 -6.45
N SER A 62 -1.64 9.91 -7.34
CA SER A 62 -0.72 8.76 -7.42
C SER A 62 0.63 9.00 -6.76
N ASN A 63 0.85 10.15 -6.14
CA ASN A 63 2.06 10.46 -5.41
C ASN A 63 1.89 10.15 -3.91
N TYR A 64 2.98 9.84 -3.24
CA TYR A 64 2.97 9.29 -1.87
C TYR A 64 2.28 10.18 -0.82
N TYR A 65 2.32 11.51 -1.00
CA TYR A 65 1.71 12.46 -0.07
C TYR A 65 0.19 12.55 -0.23
N ALA A 66 -0.35 12.09 -1.35
CA ALA A 66 -1.76 11.97 -1.64
C ALA A 66 -2.20 10.50 -1.79
N ALA A 67 -1.53 9.60 -1.07
CA ALA A 67 -1.96 8.22 -0.97
C ALA A 67 -3.36 8.17 -0.34
N LEU A 68 -4.32 7.63 -1.08
CA LEU A 68 -5.73 7.61 -0.69
C LEU A 68 -5.96 6.74 0.53
N TYR A 69 -6.87 7.18 1.41
CA TYR A 69 -7.45 6.32 2.41
C TYR A 69 -8.43 5.36 1.74
N LEU A 70 -8.21 4.08 1.97
CA LEU A 70 -8.96 2.98 1.37
C LEU A 70 -9.57 2.11 2.48
N PRO A 71 -10.55 1.26 2.17
CA PRO A 71 -11.10 0.32 3.17
C PRO A 71 -10.05 -0.53 3.87
N PHE A 72 -8.94 -0.81 3.23
CA PHE A 72 -7.75 -1.44 3.79
C PHE A 72 -6.52 -0.63 3.43
N ASN A 73 -5.71 -0.29 4.43
CA ASN A 73 -4.47 0.46 4.25
C ASN A 73 -3.28 -0.37 4.71
N TYR A 74 -2.16 -0.25 4.00
CA TYR A 74 -1.00 -1.09 4.21
C TYR A 74 0.28 -0.38 3.76
N ARG A 75 1.30 -0.33 4.63
CA ARG A 75 2.58 0.34 4.34
C ARG A 75 2.40 1.82 3.96
N ASP A 76 1.58 2.55 4.71
CA ASP A 76 1.21 3.96 4.42
C ASP A 76 0.65 4.14 3.00
N ASN A 77 0.14 3.11 2.36
CA ASN A 77 -0.23 3.07 0.94
C ASN A 77 0.87 3.66 0.04
N THR A 78 2.14 3.41 0.35
CA THR A 78 3.31 4.00 -0.33
C THR A 78 4.24 2.93 -0.88
N CYS A 79 4.69 3.10 -2.12
CA CYS A 79 5.74 2.29 -2.75
C CYS A 79 6.90 3.15 -3.23
N PHE A 80 7.99 2.48 -3.58
CA PHE A 80 9.19 3.11 -4.14
C PHE A 80 9.48 2.53 -5.52
N TYR A 81 9.60 3.40 -6.51
CA TYR A 81 10.09 3.08 -7.83
C TYR A 81 11.59 3.31 -7.86
N HIS A 82 12.36 2.26 -8.05
CA HIS A 82 13.82 2.30 -8.11
C HIS A 82 14.30 2.51 -9.54
N PHE A 83 14.88 3.66 -9.81
CA PHE A 83 15.38 4.03 -11.13
C PHE A 83 16.91 4.00 -11.18
N GLN A 84 17.43 3.64 -12.34
CA GLN A 84 18.80 3.89 -12.76
C GLN A 84 18.78 4.93 -13.88
N THR A 85 19.61 5.98 -13.79
CA THR A 85 19.70 7.02 -14.79
C THR A 85 21.07 7.07 -15.44
N GLY A 86 21.10 7.34 -16.73
CA GLY A 86 22.30 7.62 -17.53
C GLY A 86 22.61 9.12 -17.63
N VAL A 87 23.22 9.52 -18.74
CA VAL A 87 23.48 10.92 -19.06
C VAL A 87 22.16 11.68 -19.33
N ALA A 88 22.18 12.99 -19.13
CA ALA A 88 21.01 13.83 -19.35
C ALA A 88 20.43 13.64 -20.77
N GLY A 89 19.12 13.63 -20.87
CA GLY A 89 18.35 13.37 -22.11
C GLY A 89 18.10 11.91 -22.41
N THR A 90 18.73 10.96 -21.69
CA THR A 90 18.49 9.51 -21.92
C THR A 90 17.31 8.99 -21.07
N PRO A 91 16.58 7.96 -21.53
CA PRO A 91 15.54 7.31 -20.73
C PRO A 91 16.10 6.73 -19.42
N ALA A 92 15.39 6.99 -18.31
CA ALA A 92 15.68 6.35 -17.03
C ALA A 92 15.15 4.91 -17.02
N LYS A 93 15.91 3.98 -16.46
CA LYS A 93 15.53 2.57 -16.38
C LYS A 93 14.86 2.28 -15.04
N LEU A 94 13.60 1.88 -15.05
CA LEU A 94 12.94 1.32 -13.88
C LEU A 94 13.52 -0.08 -13.61
N LYS A 95 14.08 -0.28 -12.44
CA LYS A 95 14.75 -1.50 -12.00
C LYS A 95 13.86 -2.39 -11.17
N GLU A 96 13.13 -1.78 -10.25
CA GLU A 96 12.35 -2.47 -9.23
C GLU A 96 11.26 -1.56 -8.67
N ILE A 97 10.22 -2.16 -8.13
CA ILE A 97 9.17 -1.48 -7.36
C ILE A 97 9.06 -2.18 -6.00
N VAL A 98 9.12 -1.43 -4.92
CA VAL A 98 9.13 -1.96 -3.54
C VAL A 98 8.05 -1.28 -2.69
N PRO A 99 7.06 -2.02 -2.16
CA PRO A 99 6.75 -3.42 -2.49
C PRO A 99 6.32 -3.60 -3.94
N ALA A 100 6.38 -4.83 -4.44
CA ALA A 100 5.86 -5.15 -5.76
C ALA A 100 4.36 -4.80 -5.85
N LEU A 101 3.92 -4.34 -7.02
CA LEU A 101 2.51 -3.98 -7.28
C LEU A 101 1.87 -5.04 -8.17
N PRO A 102 1.23 -6.09 -7.61
CA PRO A 102 0.64 -7.17 -8.38
C PRO A 102 -0.43 -6.66 -9.35
N GLY A 103 -0.37 -7.12 -10.61
CA GLY A 103 -1.36 -6.77 -11.63
C GLY A 103 -1.27 -5.34 -12.17
N VAL A 104 -0.27 -4.55 -11.74
CA VAL A 104 -0.08 -3.17 -12.20
C VAL A 104 0.99 -3.13 -13.29
N LYS A 105 0.65 -2.55 -14.43
CA LYS A 105 1.57 -2.24 -15.53
C LYS A 105 2.11 -0.82 -15.38
N ILE A 106 3.42 -0.66 -15.50
CA ILE A 106 4.05 0.67 -15.50
C ILE A 106 4.40 1.10 -16.92
N VAL A 107 3.92 2.28 -17.30
CA VAL A 107 4.39 3.02 -18.47
C VAL A 107 5.42 4.01 -17.99
N ASN A 108 6.69 3.78 -18.36
CA ASN A 108 7.81 4.61 -17.93
C ASN A 108 8.21 5.59 -19.04
N GLU A 109 8.00 6.87 -18.80
CA GLU A 109 8.38 7.98 -19.67
C GLU A 109 9.40 8.93 -18.98
N VAL A 110 10.10 8.43 -17.97
CA VAL A 110 11.08 9.22 -17.20
C VAL A 110 12.39 9.33 -17.97
N THR A 111 12.97 10.52 -17.98
CA THR A 111 14.29 10.78 -18.57
C THR A 111 15.27 11.33 -17.53
N ALA A 112 16.56 11.19 -17.80
CA ALA A 112 17.61 11.79 -16.98
C ALA A 112 17.77 13.29 -17.33
N ALA A 113 18.02 14.13 -16.32
CA ALA A 113 18.26 15.56 -16.50
C ALA A 113 19.47 16.04 -15.70
N VAL A 114 20.01 17.17 -16.08
CA VAL A 114 21.03 17.88 -15.30
C VAL A 114 20.39 18.43 -14.02
N GLY A 115 21.05 18.28 -12.89
CA GLY A 115 20.56 18.75 -11.59
C GLY A 115 20.34 17.62 -10.59
N ASN A 116 19.74 17.96 -9.45
CA ASN A 116 19.51 17.03 -8.33
C ASN A 116 18.05 16.97 -7.90
N ARG A 117 17.12 17.46 -8.73
CA ARG A 117 15.69 17.48 -8.40
C ARG A 117 15.02 16.17 -8.81
N ASP A 118 14.07 15.75 -7.99
CA ASP A 118 13.05 14.78 -8.34
C ASP A 118 11.88 15.56 -8.96
N ASP A 119 11.81 15.52 -10.27
CA ASP A 119 10.72 16.11 -11.04
C ASP A 119 9.94 14.99 -11.80
N ALA A 120 9.93 13.78 -11.24
CA ALA A 120 9.15 12.67 -11.78
C ALA A 120 7.83 12.50 -11.01
N TRP A 121 6.76 12.32 -11.75
CA TRP A 121 5.40 12.22 -11.24
C TRP A 121 4.78 10.89 -11.65
N VAL A 122 4.01 10.32 -10.73
CA VAL A 122 3.24 9.10 -10.97
C VAL A 122 1.79 9.51 -11.25
N PHE A 123 1.24 9.00 -12.35
CA PHE A 123 -0.12 9.26 -12.78
C PHE A 123 -0.92 7.96 -12.82
N GLY A 124 -2.11 8.00 -12.25
CA GLY A 124 -3.07 6.91 -12.20
C GLY A 124 -4.22 7.30 -11.28
N GLY A 125 -5.06 6.36 -10.94
CA GLY A 125 -6.20 6.58 -10.06
C GLY A 125 -6.46 5.36 -9.18
N PRO A 126 -7.48 5.44 -8.33
CA PRO A 126 -7.88 4.33 -7.50
C PRO A 126 -8.10 3.07 -8.34
N TYR A 127 -7.59 1.94 -7.85
CA TYR A 127 -7.70 0.62 -8.50
C TYR A 127 -7.13 0.53 -9.93
N SER A 128 -6.32 1.51 -10.36
CA SER A 128 -5.70 1.48 -11.69
C SER A 128 -4.82 0.25 -11.88
N GLU A 129 -4.95 -0.39 -13.03
CA GLU A 129 -4.07 -1.46 -13.50
C GLU A 129 -2.89 -0.94 -14.33
N VAL A 130 -2.93 0.33 -14.70
CA VAL A 130 -1.86 1.00 -15.47
C VAL A 130 -1.52 2.31 -14.77
N LEU A 131 -0.23 2.47 -14.43
CA LEU A 131 0.33 3.72 -13.95
C LEU A 131 1.34 4.24 -14.96
N CYS A 132 1.35 5.56 -15.17
CA CYS A 132 2.33 6.24 -15.99
C CYS A 132 3.27 7.03 -15.10
N ILE A 133 4.59 6.88 -15.27
CA ILE A 133 5.59 7.69 -14.59
C ILE A 133 6.30 8.52 -15.64
N ARG A 134 6.28 9.85 -15.47
CA ARG A 134 6.88 10.78 -16.42
C ARG A 134 7.56 11.94 -15.71
N GLY A 135 8.44 12.61 -16.43
CA GLY A 135 9.22 13.72 -15.91
C GLY A 135 10.72 13.45 -15.94
N THR A 136 11.47 14.05 -15.02
CA THR A 136 12.93 13.96 -15.04
C THR A 136 13.53 13.61 -13.69
N LEU A 137 14.63 12.85 -13.72
CA LEU A 137 15.42 12.48 -12.57
C LEU A 137 16.89 12.90 -12.75
N PRO A 138 17.63 13.09 -11.64
CA PRO A 138 19.06 13.40 -11.70
C PRO A 138 19.85 12.38 -12.53
N GLN A 139 20.70 12.89 -13.42
CA GLN A 139 21.57 12.06 -14.26
C GLN A 139 22.60 11.24 -13.46
N ASN A 140 23.12 10.15 -14.07
CA ASN A 140 24.23 9.34 -13.58
C ASN A 140 24.01 8.76 -12.16
N ARG A 141 22.77 8.31 -11.88
CA ARG A 141 22.43 7.63 -10.62
C ARG A 141 22.36 6.11 -10.84
N THR A 142 23.09 5.36 -10.04
CA THR A 142 22.98 3.90 -10.01
C THR A 142 21.66 3.47 -9.38
N LEU A 143 21.17 4.25 -8.42
CA LEU A 143 19.87 4.10 -7.79
C LEU A 143 19.30 5.47 -7.42
N PHE A 144 18.08 5.74 -7.89
CA PHE A 144 17.26 6.85 -7.46
C PHE A 144 15.86 6.35 -7.10
N LYS A 145 15.31 6.80 -5.97
CA LYS A 145 14.02 6.32 -5.45
C LYS A 145 12.96 7.40 -5.61
N VAL A 146 11.96 7.14 -6.42
CA VAL A 146 10.74 7.93 -6.52
C VAL A 146 9.66 7.29 -5.67
N LYS A 147 8.95 8.09 -4.88
CA LYS A 147 7.83 7.61 -4.05
C LYS A 147 6.52 7.76 -4.80
N GLY A 148 5.67 6.74 -4.73
CA GLY A 148 4.32 6.81 -5.26
C GLY A 148 3.30 6.15 -4.34
N ALA A 149 2.02 6.32 -4.66
CA ALA A 149 0.93 5.72 -3.93
C ALA A 149 0.69 4.26 -4.37
N ILE A 150 0.25 3.42 -3.43
CA ILE A 150 -0.29 2.10 -3.68
C ILE A 150 -1.82 2.24 -3.82
N HIS A 151 -2.34 1.94 -5.00
CA HIS A 151 -3.79 2.02 -5.27
C HIS A 151 -4.55 0.73 -4.96
N ARG A 152 -3.83 -0.36 -4.69
CA ARG A 152 -4.39 -1.70 -4.43
C ARG A 152 -3.66 -2.34 -3.24
N PRO A 153 -3.74 -1.76 -2.03
CA PRO A 153 -2.95 -2.23 -0.88
C PRO A 153 -3.34 -3.64 -0.44
N ALA A 154 -4.58 -4.06 -0.64
CA ALA A 154 -5.03 -5.42 -0.32
C ALA A 154 -4.29 -6.48 -1.17
N GLU A 155 -4.09 -6.22 -2.46
CA GLU A 155 -3.37 -7.13 -3.35
C GLU A 155 -1.88 -7.19 -3.00
N VAL A 156 -1.29 -6.06 -2.61
CA VAL A 156 0.10 -6.01 -2.14
C VAL A 156 0.26 -6.86 -0.87
N PHE A 157 -0.62 -6.65 0.11
CA PHE A 157 -0.63 -7.45 1.34
C PHE A 157 -0.79 -8.95 1.06
N VAL A 158 -1.76 -9.33 0.23
CA VAL A 158 -2.02 -10.74 -0.11
C VAL A 158 -0.80 -11.37 -0.79
N ALA A 159 -0.11 -10.65 -1.67
CA ALA A 159 1.10 -11.12 -2.33
C ALA A 159 2.23 -11.32 -1.32
N GLU A 160 2.54 -10.30 -0.51
CA GLU A 160 3.60 -10.38 0.50
C GLU A 160 3.32 -11.49 1.53
N LEU A 161 2.10 -11.58 2.04
CA LEU A 161 1.73 -12.65 2.97
C LEU A 161 1.87 -14.04 2.32
N THR A 162 1.45 -14.18 1.07
CA THR A 162 1.58 -15.46 0.33
C THR A 162 3.04 -15.86 0.17
N ASP A 163 3.92 -14.93 -0.16
CA ASP A 163 5.35 -15.18 -0.30
C ASP A 163 6.01 -15.55 1.03
N ILE A 164 5.66 -14.87 2.10
CA ILE A 164 6.14 -15.19 3.46
C ILE A 164 5.68 -16.58 3.87
N LEU A 165 4.39 -16.90 3.71
CA LEU A 165 3.84 -18.21 4.04
C LEU A 165 4.54 -19.32 3.26
N LYS A 166 4.77 -19.12 1.95
CA LYS A 166 5.53 -20.06 1.12
C LYS A 166 6.96 -20.26 1.62
N ALA A 167 7.64 -19.19 2.02
CA ALA A 167 8.99 -19.27 2.60
C ALA A 167 9.02 -20.02 3.93
N ARG A 168 7.88 -20.06 4.66
CA ARG A 168 7.68 -20.81 5.91
C ARG A 168 7.11 -22.20 5.69
N GLY A 169 7.01 -22.67 4.45
CA GLY A 169 6.48 -24.01 4.12
C GLY A 169 4.96 -24.13 4.18
N ILE A 170 4.23 -23.02 4.36
CA ILE A 170 2.78 -22.99 4.35
C ILE A 170 2.28 -22.72 2.93
N THR A 171 1.57 -23.66 2.34
CA THR A 171 1.06 -23.54 0.97
C THR A 171 -0.32 -22.86 0.94
N VAL A 172 -0.55 -22.02 -0.06
CA VAL A 172 -1.87 -21.42 -0.35
C VAL A 172 -2.37 -22.03 -1.66
N ALA A 173 -3.36 -22.91 -1.56
CA ALA A 173 -3.99 -23.54 -2.73
C ALA A 173 -5.10 -22.62 -3.24
N LYS A 174 -4.86 -21.92 -4.34
CA LYS A 174 -5.87 -21.05 -4.99
C LYS A 174 -7.06 -21.86 -5.53
N LYS A 175 -7.78 -22.52 -4.64
CA LYS A 175 -8.91 -23.38 -4.97
C LYS A 175 -10.21 -22.65 -4.63
N LYS A 176 -11.21 -22.72 -5.50
CA LYS A 176 -12.54 -22.25 -5.15
C LYS A 176 -13.11 -23.19 -4.08
N ILE A 177 -13.41 -22.65 -2.93
CA ILE A 177 -14.07 -23.37 -1.83
C ILE A 177 -15.47 -22.79 -1.64
N GLU A 178 -16.39 -23.61 -1.19
CA GLU A 178 -17.70 -23.15 -0.74
C GLU A 178 -17.54 -22.30 0.52
N GLU A 179 -18.39 -21.29 0.67
CA GLU A 179 -18.40 -20.47 1.88
C GLU A 179 -18.68 -21.33 3.09
N GLN A 180 -17.80 -21.27 4.07
CA GLN A 180 -17.93 -21.96 5.34
C GLN A 180 -18.25 -20.95 6.44
N PRO A 181 -18.89 -21.37 7.55
CA PRO A 181 -19.05 -20.53 8.72
C PRO A 181 -17.72 -19.94 9.15
N ARG A 182 -17.71 -18.64 9.45
CA ARG A 182 -16.50 -17.92 9.84
C ARG A 182 -16.28 -18.05 11.34
N THR A 183 -15.04 -18.30 11.72
CA THR A 183 -14.60 -18.26 13.11
C THR A 183 -13.53 -17.21 13.22
N GLU A 184 -13.70 -16.27 14.15
CA GLU A 184 -12.65 -15.34 14.51
C GLU A 184 -11.51 -16.10 15.16
N TRP A 185 -10.30 -15.86 14.66
CA TRP A 185 -9.14 -16.62 15.06
C TRP A 185 -8.01 -15.72 15.62
N LEU A 186 -7.92 -14.49 15.12
CA LEU A 186 -6.93 -13.50 15.54
C LEU A 186 -7.54 -12.12 15.42
N THR A 187 -7.42 -11.34 16.48
CA THR A 187 -7.76 -9.90 16.48
C THR A 187 -6.49 -9.09 16.74
N LEU A 188 -6.28 -8.10 15.92
CA LEU A 188 -5.22 -7.10 16.08
C LEU A 188 -5.86 -5.74 16.34
N THR A 189 -5.36 -5.04 17.35
CA THR A 189 -5.81 -3.70 17.69
C THR A 189 -4.83 -2.66 17.15
N SER A 190 -5.35 -1.54 16.66
CA SER A 190 -4.53 -0.41 16.24
C SER A 190 -3.75 0.19 17.42
N PRO A 191 -2.71 0.99 17.15
CA PRO A 191 -2.14 1.89 18.14
C PRO A 191 -3.20 2.83 18.72
N GLU A 192 -2.89 3.43 19.87
CA GLU A 192 -3.78 4.38 20.51
C GLU A 192 -4.05 5.60 19.62
N LEU A 193 -5.30 6.10 19.64
CA LEU A 193 -5.71 7.25 18.83
C LEU A 193 -4.78 8.46 19.02
N GLY A 194 -4.34 8.71 20.26
CA GLY A 194 -3.42 9.81 20.56
C GLY A 194 -2.08 9.69 19.84
N GLU A 195 -1.55 8.48 19.67
CA GLU A 195 -0.30 8.25 18.94
C GLU A 195 -0.51 8.48 17.43
N ILE A 196 -1.64 8.02 16.89
CA ILE A 196 -1.97 8.24 15.47
C ILE A 196 -2.09 9.75 15.20
N VAL A 197 -2.82 10.50 16.04
CA VAL A 197 -2.95 11.95 15.96
C VAL A 197 -1.59 12.64 16.06
N PHE A 198 -0.73 12.19 16.99
CA PHE A 198 0.61 12.75 17.13
C PHE A 198 1.42 12.61 15.83
N HIS A 199 1.47 11.42 15.22
CA HIS A 199 2.19 11.21 13.97
C HIS A 199 1.54 11.94 12.80
N THR A 200 0.21 12.02 12.75
CA THR A 200 -0.53 12.81 11.76
C THR A 200 -0.04 14.25 11.74
N ASN A 201 0.00 14.89 12.89
CA ASN A 201 0.38 16.30 13.00
C ASN A 201 1.90 16.51 12.84
N LYS A 202 2.72 15.64 13.46
CA LYS A 202 4.18 15.80 13.44
C LYS A 202 4.79 15.60 12.08
N ALA A 203 4.27 14.65 11.31
CA ALA A 203 4.81 14.25 10.01
C ALA A 203 3.91 14.67 8.84
N SER A 204 2.78 15.35 9.11
CA SER A 204 1.81 15.78 8.09
C SER A 204 1.36 14.61 7.22
N VAL A 205 0.88 13.51 7.86
CA VAL A 205 0.47 12.30 7.15
C VAL A 205 -0.98 12.42 6.71
N ASN A 206 -1.19 12.76 5.43
CA ASN A 206 -2.53 12.94 4.87
C ASN A 206 -3.38 11.68 4.99
N LEU A 207 -2.82 10.49 4.72
CA LEU A 207 -3.51 9.21 4.87
C LEU A 207 -4.12 9.04 6.27
N PHE A 208 -3.40 9.40 7.31
CA PHE A 208 -3.92 9.30 8.68
C PHE A 208 -4.99 10.35 8.96
N ALA A 209 -4.82 11.57 8.43
CA ALA A 209 -5.82 12.62 8.58
C ALA A 209 -7.16 12.22 7.91
N GLU A 210 -7.10 11.68 6.71
CA GLU A 210 -8.28 11.17 5.99
C GLU A 210 -8.93 10.00 6.75
N ALA A 211 -8.13 9.06 7.26
CA ALA A 211 -8.63 7.95 8.07
C ALA A 211 -9.38 8.45 9.32
N LEU A 212 -8.79 9.39 10.05
CA LEU A 212 -9.40 9.98 11.24
C LEU A 212 -10.67 10.76 10.88
N GLY A 213 -10.66 11.51 9.79
CA GLY A 213 -11.83 12.20 9.26
C GLY A 213 -12.98 11.25 8.97
N CYS A 214 -12.72 10.14 8.28
CA CYS A 214 -13.73 9.13 7.99
C CYS A 214 -14.30 8.44 9.24
N LEU A 215 -13.50 8.28 10.30
CA LEU A 215 -13.94 7.66 11.54
C LEU A 215 -14.83 8.57 12.39
N VAL A 216 -14.68 9.89 12.30
CA VAL A 216 -15.46 10.86 13.05
C VAL A 216 -16.61 11.48 12.26
N ALA A 217 -16.61 11.30 10.93
CA ALA A 217 -17.68 11.79 10.07
C ALA A 217 -18.99 11.05 10.40
N PRO A 218 -20.12 11.76 10.51
CA PRO A 218 -21.41 11.11 10.58
C PRO A 218 -21.65 10.20 9.37
N ALA A 219 -22.43 9.14 9.54
CA ALA A 219 -22.73 8.18 8.48
C ALA A 219 -23.46 8.81 7.27
N ASP A 220 -24.04 9.98 7.45
CA ASP A 220 -24.78 10.79 6.47
C ASP A 220 -23.96 12.00 5.97
N TRP A 221 -22.65 12.05 6.26
CA TRP A 221 -21.81 13.13 5.75
C TRP A 221 -21.81 13.06 4.21
N PRO A 222 -22.15 14.15 3.50
CA PRO A 222 -22.18 14.17 2.05
C PRO A 222 -20.75 13.94 1.49
N GLU A 223 -20.66 13.05 0.49
CA GLU A 223 -19.44 12.78 -0.27
C GLU A 223 -18.93 14.00 -1.04
#